data_5f8a4539d2497aa7eeef6538a70c61de
#
_entry.id   5f8a4539d2497aa7eeef6538a70c61de
#
_cell.length_a   1.000
_cell.length_b   1.000
_cell.length_c   1.000
_cell.angle_alpha   90.00
_cell.angle_beta   90.00
_cell.angle_gamma   90.00
#
_symmetry.space_group_name_H-M   'P 1'
#
loop_
_entity.id
_entity.type
_entity.pdbx_description
1 polymer ?
#
loop_
_entity_poly.entity_id
_entity_poly.type
_entity_poly.pdbx_seq_one_letter_code
_entity_poly.pdbx_strand_id
1 'polypeptide(L)'
;MDVLRGKGPHDLTEVSLQLAENMLYLVGKGTIEECRRMAEQSIADGSAFETFCTMVRRQGGDDAVLRDASKSAQAAVHVQIHANADGYITAMDAEKIGEASVVLGAGRETKDSPIDFAAGLILHKKYGDAVKADDVIATLYTDSAQRGDSAAQLYRAAITIGTEEPPVRPLVYARVEKDKVVRY
;
A
#
# COMPACT_ATOMS: atom_id res chain seq x y z
N MET A 1 2.41 -8.74 -2.30
CA MET A 1 3.26 -9.98 -2.29
C MET A 1 4.28 -9.94 -1.16
N ASP A 2 4.98 -8.84 -0.97
CA ASP A 2 6.07 -8.75 0.01
C ASP A 2 5.60 -9.02 1.45
N VAL A 3 4.39 -8.54 1.85
CA VAL A 3 3.77 -8.89 3.14
C VAL A 3 3.65 -10.40 3.32
N LEU A 4 3.12 -11.11 2.30
CA LEU A 4 2.96 -12.57 2.35
C LEU A 4 4.28 -13.36 2.36
N ARG A 5 5.39 -12.68 2.06
CA ARG A 5 6.77 -13.21 2.11
C ARG A 5 7.54 -12.75 3.34
N GLY A 6 6.87 -12.05 4.28
CA GLY A 6 7.51 -11.49 5.48
C GLY A 6 8.48 -10.33 5.22
N LYS A 7 8.38 -9.66 4.06
CA LYS A 7 9.25 -8.55 3.62
C LYS A 7 8.49 -7.24 3.34
N GLY A 8 7.21 -7.21 3.68
CA GLY A 8 6.36 -6.04 3.45
C GLY A 8 6.67 -4.88 4.40
N PRO A 9 6.21 -3.65 4.06
CA PRO A 9 6.26 -2.52 4.97
C PRO A 9 5.51 -2.83 6.26
N HIS A 10 6.03 -2.33 7.38
CA HIS A 10 5.50 -2.63 8.71
C HIS A 10 4.02 -2.24 8.85
N ASP A 11 3.65 -1.04 8.41
CA ASP A 11 2.28 -0.52 8.49
C ASP A 11 1.28 -1.37 7.70
N LEU A 12 1.62 -1.75 6.47
CA LEU A 12 0.76 -2.62 5.64
C LEU A 12 0.66 -4.03 6.24
N THR A 13 1.76 -4.56 6.76
CA THR A 13 1.79 -5.86 7.43
C THR A 13 0.88 -5.85 8.66
N GLU A 14 0.99 -4.82 9.51
CA GLU A 14 0.21 -4.68 10.73
C GLU A 14 -1.30 -4.58 10.43
N VAL A 15 -1.70 -3.72 9.51
CA VAL A 15 -3.12 -3.60 9.11
C VAL A 15 -3.64 -4.90 8.52
N SER A 16 -2.84 -5.61 7.70
CA SER A 16 -3.24 -6.90 7.12
C SER A 16 -3.43 -7.98 8.20
N LEU A 17 -2.54 -8.03 9.18
CA LEU A 17 -2.64 -8.97 10.30
C LEU A 17 -3.84 -8.65 11.20
N GLN A 18 -4.10 -7.37 11.48
CA GLN A 18 -5.29 -6.91 12.22
C GLN A 18 -6.59 -7.34 11.52
N LEU A 19 -6.67 -7.21 10.21
CA LEU A 19 -7.84 -7.67 9.45
C LEU A 19 -7.96 -9.20 9.51
N ALA A 20 -6.86 -9.92 9.31
CA ALA A 20 -6.86 -11.38 9.31
C ALA A 20 -7.25 -11.96 10.67
N GLU A 21 -6.70 -11.44 11.78
CA GLU A 21 -7.06 -11.89 13.13
C GLU A 21 -8.55 -11.67 13.43
N ASN A 22 -9.10 -10.52 13.03
CA ASN A 22 -10.53 -10.25 13.21
C ASN A 22 -11.42 -11.18 12.36
N MET A 23 -11.03 -11.48 11.12
CA MET A 23 -11.75 -12.45 10.28
C MET A 23 -11.74 -13.85 10.91
N LEU A 24 -10.59 -14.32 11.41
CA LEU A 24 -10.45 -15.60 12.08
C LEU A 24 -11.27 -15.65 13.39
N TYR A 25 -11.24 -14.57 14.16
CA TYR A 25 -12.04 -14.44 15.39
C TYR A 25 -13.54 -14.51 15.10
N LEU A 26 -14.03 -13.79 14.09
CA LEU A 26 -15.45 -13.78 13.71
C LEU A 26 -15.97 -15.17 13.29
N VAL A 27 -15.12 -16.02 12.73
CA VAL A 27 -15.49 -17.40 12.37
C VAL A 27 -15.17 -18.41 13.49
N GLY A 28 -14.84 -17.93 14.70
CA GLY A 28 -14.71 -18.76 15.91
C GLY A 28 -13.44 -19.60 15.95
N LYS A 29 -12.33 -19.18 15.36
CA LYS A 29 -11.07 -19.94 15.35
C LYS A 29 -10.27 -19.86 16.66
N GLY A 30 -10.65 -18.98 17.59
CA GLY A 30 -10.01 -18.82 18.89
C GLY A 30 -10.19 -17.41 19.45
N THR A 31 -9.40 -17.05 20.45
CA THR A 31 -9.27 -15.67 20.94
C THR A 31 -8.61 -14.78 19.89
N ILE A 32 -8.66 -13.46 20.06
CA ILE A 32 -7.98 -12.51 19.16
C ILE A 32 -6.48 -12.79 19.10
N GLU A 33 -5.86 -13.04 20.24
CA GLU A 33 -4.42 -13.30 20.36
C GLU A 33 -4.03 -14.63 19.70
N GLU A 34 -4.88 -15.64 19.79
CA GLU A 34 -4.68 -16.91 19.07
C GLU A 34 -4.82 -16.72 17.55
N CYS A 35 -5.84 -15.97 17.13
CA CYS A 35 -6.06 -15.65 15.73
C CYS A 35 -4.91 -14.81 15.14
N ARG A 36 -4.38 -13.87 15.92
CA ARG A 36 -3.18 -13.11 15.55
C ARG A 36 -1.99 -14.02 15.30
N ARG A 37 -1.69 -14.93 16.24
CA ARG A 37 -0.61 -15.91 16.07
C ARG A 37 -0.80 -16.82 14.87
N MET A 38 -2.04 -17.24 14.57
CA MET A 38 -2.33 -18.02 13.35
C MET A 38 -2.01 -17.25 12.09
N ALA A 39 -2.39 -15.98 12.01
CA ALA A 39 -2.10 -15.13 10.86
C ALA A 39 -0.59 -14.89 10.67
N GLU A 40 0.13 -14.58 11.74
CA GLU A 40 1.59 -14.42 11.75
C GLU A 40 2.30 -15.71 11.32
N GLN A 41 1.88 -16.86 11.86
CA GLN A 41 2.44 -18.17 11.51
C GLN A 41 2.27 -18.48 10.03
N SER A 42 1.12 -18.14 9.43
CA SER A 42 0.86 -18.41 8.01
C SER A 42 1.77 -17.59 7.07
N ILE A 43 2.22 -16.41 7.51
CA ILE A 43 3.25 -15.63 6.80
C ILE A 43 4.62 -16.28 7.01
N ALA A 44 4.96 -16.62 8.26
CA ALA A 44 6.27 -17.14 8.63
C ALA A 44 6.59 -18.50 7.97
N ASP A 45 5.61 -19.39 7.84
CA ASP A 45 5.77 -20.72 7.20
C ASP A 45 5.52 -20.70 5.67
N GLY A 46 5.10 -19.54 5.12
CA GLY A 46 4.86 -19.35 3.69
C GLY A 46 3.51 -19.88 3.19
N SER A 47 2.68 -20.48 4.05
CA SER A 47 1.38 -21.07 3.64
C SER A 47 0.41 -20.00 3.12
N ALA A 48 0.46 -18.77 3.65
CA ALA A 48 -0.33 -17.65 3.15
C ALA A 48 0.02 -17.31 1.69
N PHE A 49 1.31 -17.28 1.34
CA PHE A 49 1.76 -17.03 -0.02
C PHE A 49 1.34 -18.15 -0.98
N GLU A 50 1.49 -19.42 -0.59
CA GLU A 50 1.06 -20.57 -1.40
C GLU A 50 -0.46 -20.61 -1.60
N THR A 51 -1.22 -20.21 -0.58
CA THR A 51 -2.69 -20.07 -0.69
C THR A 51 -3.06 -18.99 -1.69
N PHE A 52 -2.36 -17.84 -1.68
CA PHE A 52 -2.54 -16.77 -2.65
C PHE A 52 -2.21 -17.22 -4.08
N CYS A 53 -1.10 -17.93 -4.29
CA CYS A 53 -0.76 -18.52 -5.59
C CYS A 53 -1.85 -19.49 -6.08
N THR A 54 -2.37 -20.31 -5.19
CA THR A 54 -3.48 -21.25 -5.50
C THR A 54 -4.76 -20.50 -5.87
N MET A 55 -5.09 -19.42 -5.18
CA MET A 55 -6.24 -18.57 -5.49
C MET A 55 -6.12 -17.99 -6.91
N VAL A 56 -4.95 -17.43 -7.24
CA VAL A 56 -4.69 -16.84 -8.58
C VAL A 56 -4.85 -17.90 -9.68
N ARG A 57 -4.27 -19.09 -9.53
CA ARG A 57 -4.42 -20.19 -10.49
C ARG A 57 -5.88 -20.62 -10.67
N ARG A 58 -6.65 -20.72 -9.58
CA ARG A 58 -8.08 -21.09 -9.64
C ARG A 58 -8.94 -20.05 -10.33
N GLN A 59 -8.50 -18.80 -10.34
CA GLN A 59 -9.14 -17.69 -11.07
C GLN A 59 -8.64 -17.56 -12.52
N GLY A 60 -7.81 -18.49 -13.00
CA GLY A 60 -7.28 -18.49 -14.37
C GLY A 60 -6.05 -17.61 -14.57
N GLY A 61 -5.44 -17.09 -13.50
CA GLY A 61 -4.19 -16.33 -13.57
C GLY A 61 -2.94 -17.20 -13.54
N ASP A 62 -1.81 -16.61 -13.94
CA ASP A 62 -0.49 -17.25 -13.90
C ASP A 62 0.23 -16.91 -12.60
N ASP A 63 0.39 -17.90 -11.71
CA ASP A 63 1.10 -17.72 -10.45
C ASP A 63 2.64 -17.65 -10.60
N ALA A 64 3.19 -17.95 -11.79
CA ALA A 64 4.61 -17.77 -12.05
C ALA A 64 5.05 -16.29 -11.93
N VAL A 65 4.15 -15.35 -12.27
CA VAL A 65 4.36 -13.91 -12.11
C VAL A 65 4.47 -13.52 -10.62
N LEU A 66 3.72 -14.20 -9.76
CA LEU A 66 3.78 -13.97 -8.31
C LEU A 66 5.10 -14.47 -7.71
N ARG A 67 5.65 -15.55 -8.26
CA ARG A 67 6.90 -16.16 -7.79
C ARG A 67 8.13 -15.42 -8.28
N ASP A 68 8.03 -14.78 -9.45
CA ASP A 68 9.11 -14.08 -10.13
C ASP A 68 8.61 -12.72 -10.64
N ALA A 69 8.94 -11.65 -9.91
CA ALA A 69 8.51 -10.29 -10.25
C ALA A 69 9.05 -9.81 -11.61
N SER A 70 10.13 -10.41 -12.15
CA SER A 70 10.66 -10.04 -13.45
C SER A 70 9.70 -10.37 -14.60
N LYS A 71 8.74 -11.27 -14.36
CA LYS A 71 7.68 -11.65 -15.31
C LYS A 71 6.49 -10.71 -15.32
N SER A 72 6.43 -9.76 -14.37
CA SER A 72 5.38 -8.74 -14.33
C SER A 72 5.59 -7.70 -15.43
N ALA A 73 4.49 -7.12 -15.92
CA ALA A 73 4.56 -5.96 -16.79
C ALA A 73 5.34 -4.84 -16.09
N GLN A 74 6.20 -4.15 -16.85
CA GLN A 74 7.02 -3.05 -16.36
C GLN A 74 6.56 -1.76 -17.02
N ALA A 75 6.42 -0.69 -16.25
CA ALA A 75 6.14 0.63 -16.79
C ALA A 75 7.34 1.17 -17.58
N ALA A 76 7.07 1.84 -18.70
CA ALA A 76 8.12 2.41 -19.55
C ALA A 76 8.69 3.72 -18.98
N VAL A 77 7.90 4.45 -18.19
CA VAL A 77 8.24 5.77 -17.66
C VAL A 77 8.19 5.73 -16.13
N HIS A 78 9.27 6.19 -15.50
CA HIS A 78 9.37 6.33 -14.05
C HIS A 78 9.62 7.80 -13.72
N VAL A 79 8.77 8.40 -12.87
CA VAL A 79 8.90 9.78 -12.43
C VAL A 79 9.18 9.81 -10.93
N GLN A 80 10.35 10.27 -10.53
CA GLN A 80 10.68 10.47 -9.12
C GLN A 80 10.14 11.80 -8.62
N ILE A 81 9.50 11.77 -7.48
CA ILE A 81 9.06 12.98 -6.77
C ILE A 81 10.01 13.24 -5.62
N HIS A 82 10.59 14.42 -5.64
CA HIS A 82 11.55 14.85 -4.64
C HIS A 82 10.90 15.80 -3.64
N ALA A 83 11.36 15.75 -2.38
CA ALA A 83 11.01 16.72 -1.37
C ALA A 83 11.53 18.11 -1.77
N ASN A 84 10.72 19.13 -1.56
CA ASN A 84 11.06 20.53 -1.92
C ASN A 84 11.72 21.31 -0.77
N ALA A 85 11.81 20.70 0.41
CA ALA A 85 12.43 21.31 1.61
C ALA A 85 12.82 20.22 2.64
N ASP A 86 13.66 20.62 3.60
CA ASP A 86 13.90 19.84 4.82
C ASP A 86 12.70 19.92 5.75
N GLY A 87 12.39 18.83 6.46
CA GLY A 87 11.32 18.81 7.45
C GLY A 87 10.70 17.43 7.62
N TYR A 88 9.38 17.39 7.82
CA TYR A 88 8.59 16.19 8.03
C TYR A 88 7.37 16.20 7.11
N ILE A 89 6.92 15.01 6.69
CA ILE A 89 5.63 14.90 5.99
C ILE A 89 4.51 15.10 7.02
N THR A 90 3.89 16.26 7.04
CA THR A 90 2.87 16.66 8.03
C THR A 90 1.44 16.42 7.56
N ALA A 91 1.21 16.31 6.26
CA ALA A 91 -0.08 15.92 5.69
C ALA A 91 0.07 15.16 4.37
N MET A 92 -0.84 14.23 4.17
CA MET A 92 -1.01 13.46 2.93
C MET A 92 -2.50 13.39 2.62
N ASP A 93 -2.90 13.89 1.45
CA ASP A 93 -4.26 13.81 0.93
C ASP A 93 -4.41 12.50 0.13
N ALA A 94 -5.00 11.48 0.77
CA ALA A 94 -5.14 10.16 0.17
C ALA A 94 -6.05 10.17 -1.08
N GLU A 95 -7.04 11.06 -1.14
CA GLU A 95 -7.93 11.20 -2.30
C GLU A 95 -7.14 11.68 -3.51
N LYS A 96 -6.36 12.75 -3.40
CA LYS A 96 -5.51 13.25 -4.48
C LYS A 96 -4.43 12.25 -4.90
N ILE A 97 -3.87 11.49 -3.95
CA ILE A 97 -2.92 10.42 -4.28
C ILE A 97 -3.63 9.31 -5.07
N GLY A 98 -4.87 8.99 -4.72
CA GLY A 98 -5.72 8.07 -5.48
C GLY A 98 -6.02 8.59 -6.89
N GLU A 99 -6.37 9.87 -7.04
CA GLU A 99 -6.56 10.53 -8.35
C GLU A 99 -5.28 10.47 -9.20
N ALA A 100 -4.12 10.77 -8.60
CA ALA A 100 -2.84 10.64 -9.29
C ALA A 100 -2.62 9.21 -9.81
N SER A 101 -2.99 8.18 -9.03
CA SER A 101 -2.92 6.78 -9.45
C SER A 101 -3.83 6.47 -10.65
N VAL A 102 -5.03 7.04 -10.69
CA VAL A 102 -5.95 6.91 -11.85
C VAL A 102 -5.35 7.57 -13.09
N VAL A 103 -4.82 8.79 -12.95
CA VAL A 103 -4.17 9.53 -14.05
C VAL A 103 -2.97 8.77 -14.63
N LEU A 104 -2.19 8.07 -13.79
CA LEU A 104 -1.08 7.21 -14.25
C LEU A 104 -1.56 6.07 -15.15
N GLY A 105 -2.82 5.65 -15.03
CA GLY A 105 -3.41 4.52 -15.76
C GLY A 105 -3.76 3.32 -14.87
N ALA A 106 -3.50 3.35 -13.56
CA ALA A 106 -3.79 2.26 -12.63
C ALA A 106 -5.28 2.12 -12.29
N GLY A 107 -6.10 3.09 -12.68
CA GLY A 107 -7.55 3.11 -12.48
C GLY A 107 -8.30 3.50 -13.75
N ARG A 108 -9.63 3.45 -13.70
CA ARG A 108 -10.50 3.83 -14.80
C ARG A 108 -10.98 5.25 -14.64
N GLU A 109 -10.72 6.12 -15.60
CA GLU A 109 -11.31 7.47 -15.69
C GLU A 109 -12.77 7.39 -16.14
N THR A 110 -13.08 6.42 -17.02
CA THR A 110 -14.42 6.12 -17.51
C THR A 110 -14.67 4.62 -17.46
N LYS A 111 -15.93 4.20 -17.59
CA LYS A 111 -16.32 2.78 -17.57
C LYS A 111 -15.53 1.92 -18.59
N ASP A 112 -15.19 2.51 -19.74
CA ASP A 112 -14.57 1.81 -20.86
C ASP A 112 -13.04 2.02 -20.94
N SER A 113 -12.47 2.80 -20.00
CA SER A 113 -11.02 3.02 -19.94
C SER A 113 -10.28 1.72 -19.64
N PRO A 114 -9.21 1.39 -20.38
CA PRO A 114 -8.33 0.28 -20.04
C PRO A 114 -7.57 0.58 -18.75
N ILE A 115 -7.21 -0.47 -18.01
CA ILE A 115 -6.31 -0.38 -16.86
C ILE A 115 -4.92 -0.85 -17.31
N ASP A 116 -3.91 -0.02 -17.05
CA ASP A 116 -2.51 -0.41 -17.16
C ASP A 116 -2.04 -1.06 -15.85
N PHE A 117 -1.81 -2.37 -15.87
CA PHE A 117 -1.39 -3.13 -14.70
C PHE A 117 0.07 -2.86 -14.27
N ALA A 118 0.86 -2.14 -15.07
CA ALA A 118 2.19 -1.69 -14.71
C ALA A 118 2.19 -0.27 -14.12
N ALA A 119 1.09 0.48 -14.28
CA ALA A 119 0.96 1.83 -13.75
C ALA A 119 0.65 1.84 -12.24
N GLY A 120 1.10 2.89 -11.56
CA GLY A 120 0.84 3.12 -10.14
C GLY A 120 1.88 4.00 -9.50
N LEU A 121 1.95 3.97 -8.16
CA LEU A 121 2.95 4.74 -7.42
C LEU A 121 3.44 3.97 -6.19
N ILE A 122 4.69 4.23 -5.82
CA ILE A 122 5.32 3.72 -4.60
C ILE A 122 5.66 4.92 -3.71
N LEU A 123 5.14 4.90 -2.48
CA LEU A 123 5.46 5.89 -1.44
C LEU A 123 6.75 5.46 -0.74
N HIS A 124 7.79 6.30 -0.78
CA HIS A 124 9.04 6.07 -0.04
C HIS A 124 9.02 6.79 1.31
N LYS A 125 8.19 7.83 1.43
CA LYS A 125 7.98 8.60 2.65
C LYS A 125 6.50 8.74 2.92
N LYS A 126 6.12 8.66 4.19
CA LYS A 126 4.74 8.73 4.68
C LYS A 126 4.59 9.79 5.76
N TYR A 127 3.37 10.01 6.23
CA TYR A 127 3.08 10.91 7.34
C TYR A 127 3.98 10.62 8.55
N GLY A 128 4.63 11.64 9.07
CA GLY A 128 5.58 11.58 10.18
C GLY A 128 7.03 11.38 9.77
N ASP A 129 7.31 10.94 8.54
CA ASP A 129 8.69 10.71 8.10
C ASP A 129 9.46 12.02 7.95
N ALA A 130 10.69 12.03 8.46
CA ALA A 130 11.65 13.08 8.20
C ALA A 130 12.14 13.03 6.74
N VAL A 131 12.29 14.19 6.13
CA VAL A 131 12.79 14.37 4.76
C VAL A 131 13.83 15.47 4.70
N LYS A 132 14.78 15.34 3.79
CA LYS A 132 15.67 16.41 3.36
C LYS A 132 15.28 16.87 1.97
N ALA A 133 15.61 18.10 1.63
CA ALA A 133 15.48 18.58 0.26
C ALA A 133 16.15 17.59 -0.70
N ASP A 134 15.50 17.35 -1.82
CA ASP A 134 15.86 16.38 -2.85
C ASP A 134 15.77 14.88 -2.47
N ASP A 135 15.35 14.50 -1.26
CA ASP A 135 14.98 13.11 -0.96
C ASP A 135 13.87 12.64 -1.88
N VAL A 136 13.99 11.43 -2.45
CA VAL A 136 12.91 10.82 -3.22
C VAL A 136 11.80 10.39 -2.27
N ILE A 137 10.64 11.04 -2.34
CA ILE A 137 9.47 10.77 -1.49
C ILE A 137 8.46 9.82 -2.12
N ALA A 138 8.42 9.74 -3.46
CA ALA A 138 7.63 8.77 -4.20
C ALA A 138 8.24 8.47 -5.57
N THR A 139 7.87 7.32 -6.15
CA THR A 139 8.13 7.00 -7.56
C THR A 139 6.81 6.66 -8.24
N LEU A 140 6.52 7.33 -9.35
CA LEU A 140 5.34 7.14 -10.19
C LEU A 140 5.72 6.30 -11.41
N TYR A 141 4.84 5.39 -11.81
CA TYR A 141 5.03 4.42 -12.88
C TYR A 141 3.89 4.56 -13.89
N THR A 142 4.21 4.70 -15.18
CA THR A 142 3.22 4.85 -16.26
C THR A 142 3.83 4.48 -17.62
N ASP A 143 3.01 4.39 -18.64
CA ASP A 143 3.42 4.23 -20.05
C ASP A 143 3.60 5.56 -20.80
N SER A 144 3.23 6.70 -20.17
CA SER A 144 3.16 8.02 -20.80
C SER A 144 3.82 9.10 -19.96
N ALA A 145 4.79 9.81 -20.54
CA ALA A 145 5.44 10.95 -19.88
C ALA A 145 4.42 12.05 -19.51
N GLN A 146 3.45 12.34 -20.38
CA GLN A 146 2.42 13.34 -20.10
C GLN A 146 1.55 12.96 -18.89
N ARG A 147 1.15 11.68 -18.76
CA ARG A 147 0.43 11.18 -17.57
C ARG A 147 1.31 11.26 -16.34
N GLY A 148 2.58 10.95 -16.45
CA GLY A 148 3.56 11.09 -15.38
C GLY A 148 3.65 12.52 -14.85
N ASP A 149 3.75 13.50 -15.73
CA ASP A 149 3.80 14.93 -15.36
C ASP A 149 2.51 15.41 -14.67
N SER A 150 1.35 15.03 -15.21
CA SER A 150 0.05 15.37 -14.62
C SER A 150 -0.13 14.75 -13.24
N ALA A 151 0.19 13.48 -13.09
CA ALA A 151 0.12 12.78 -11.80
C ALA A 151 1.12 13.34 -10.78
N ALA A 152 2.32 13.75 -11.24
CA ALA A 152 3.31 14.40 -10.39
C ALA A 152 2.82 15.72 -9.79
N GLN A 153 2.06 16.51 -10.55
CA GLN A 153 1.43 17.74 -10.05
C GLN A 153 0.40 17.43 -8.96
N LEU A 154 -0.48 16.45 -9.19
CA LEU A 154 -1.48 16.01 -8.20
C LEU A 154 -0.81 15.50 -6.94
N TYR A 155 0.22 14.65 -7.07
CA TYR A 155 0.94 14.12 -5.93
C TYR A 155 1.62 15.23 -5.10
N ARG A 156 2.30 16.19 -5.75
CA ARG A 156 2.91 17.34 -5.05
C ARG A 156 1.87 18.18 -4.32
N ALA A 157 0.68 18.37 -4.89
CA ALA A 157 -0.42 19.08 -4.25
C ALA A 157 -1.08 18.29 -3.10
N ALA A 158 -0.83 16.98 -3.01
CA ALA A 158 -1.35 16.12 -1.96
C ALA A 158 -0.45 16.07 -0.72
N ILE A 159 0.81 16.53 -0.80
CA ILE A 159 1.81 16.41 0.25
C ILE A 159 2.11 17.78 0.86
N THR A 160 2.17 17.83 2.20
CA THR A 160 2.67 18.99 2.93
C THR A 160 3.92 18.62 3.72
N ILE A 161 4.97 19.40 3.57
CA ILE A 161 6.19 19.30 4.37
C ILE A 161 6.18 20.46 5.36
N GLY A 162 6.29 20.16 6.65
CA GLY A 162 6.37 21.13 7.74
C GLY A 162 7.69 21.02 8.48
N THR A 163 8.04 22.07 9.25
CA THR A 163 9.30 22.12 10.00
C THR A 163 9.28 21.36 11.32
N GLU A 164 8.09 21.09 11.86
CA GLU A 164 7.91 20.40 13.14
C GLU A 164 7.47 18.95 12.91
N GLU A 165 7.96 18.04 13.75
CA GLU A 165 7.54 16.66 13.74
C GLU A 165 6.06 16.57 14.13
N PRO A 166 5.19 15.98 13.29
CA PRO A 166 3.78 15.87 13.60
C PRO A 166 3.54 14.77 14.65
N PRO A 167 2.40 14.83 15.39
CA PRO A 167 2.09 13.81 16.39
C PRO A 167 1.93 12.43 15.75
N VAL A 168 2.42 11.41 16.46
CA VAL A 168 2.26 10.01 16.06
C VAL A 168 0.78 9.65 15.97
N ARG A 169 0.38 9.01 14.89
CA ARG A 169 -0.99 8.51 14.69
C ARG A 169 -0.98 6.99 14.74
N PRO A 170 -1.87 6.36 15.52
CA PRO A 170 -1.99 4.90 15.50
C PRO A 170 -2.50 4.43 14.14
N LEU A 171 -2.01 3.29 13.66
CA LEU A 171 -2.49 2.65 12.42
C LEU A 171 -3.93 2.16 12.57
N VAL A 172 -4.30 1.70 13.75
CA VAL A 172 -5.64 1.22 14.09
C VAL A 172 -6.11 1.98 15.32
N TYR A 173 -7.22 2.69 15.22
CA TYR A 173 -7.76 3.51 16.31
C TYR A 173 -8.59 2.70 17.29
N ALA A 174 -9.40 1.78 16.77
CA ALA A 174 -10.30 1.00 17.61
C ALA A 174 -10.83 -0.24 16.87
N ARG A 175 -11.19 -1.26 17.65
CA ARG A 175 -12.08 -2.35 17.24
C ARG A 175 -13.45 -2.14 17.87
N VAL A 176 -14.48 -2.06 17.05
CA VAL A 176 -15.87 -1.90 17.50
C VAL A 176 -16.53 -3.27 17.51
N GLU A 177 -17.02 -3.68 18.66
CA GLU A 177 -17.81 -4.89 18.87
C GLU A 177 -19.26 -4.50 19.20
N LYS A 178 -20.15 -5.49 19.26
CA LYS A 178 -21.57 -5.26 19.54
C LYS A 178 -21.79 -4.42 20.80
N ASP A 179 -21.08 -4.74 21.88
CA ASP A 179 -21.35 -4.19 23.21
C ASP A 179 -20.16 -3.37 23.78
N LYS A 180 -19.05 -3.25 23.03
CA LYS A 180 -17.87 -2.50 23.49
C LYS A 180 -17.03 -1.93 22.35
N VAL A 181 -16.24 -0.92 22.69
CA VAL A 181 -15.20 -0.36 21.81
C VAL A 181 -13.84 -0.58 22.49
N VAL A 182 -12.96 -1.33 21.84
CA VAL A 182 -11.56 -1.52 22.26
C VAL A 182 -10.72 -0.50 21.50
N ARG A 183 -10.10 0.43 22.22
CA ARG A 183 -9.17 1.44 21.66
C ARG A 183 -7.74 0.96 21.78
N TYR A 184 -6.92 1.28 20.78
CA TYR A 184 -5.50 0.94 20.70
C TYR A 184 -4.61 2.15 21.00
#